data_92f41783cf3fade750a816259f5f6a80
#
_entry.id   92f41783cf3fade750a816259f5f6a80
#
_cell.length_a   1.000
_cell.length_b   1.000
_cell.length_c   1.000
_cell.angle_alpha   90.00
_cell.angle_beta   90.00
_cell.angle_gamma   90.00
#
_symmetry.space_group_name_H-M   'P 1'
#
loop_
_entity.id
_entity.type
_entity.pdbx_description
1 polymer ?
#
loop_
_entity_poly.entity_id
_entity_poly.type
_entity_poly.pdbx_seq_one_letter_code
_entity_poly.pdbx_strand_id
1 'polypeptide(L)'
;QKEKYDKWSGILAPEIDKVYPQIDDAKKRTDNIRKLCQENARYMTSVFTPTKIVHTVNLRQINFLIDEFDKFVKQYKEGDDLFKKRLADSMEEFLAQEDVAKLKVEGLENKTDRHLSLLRDRPVATYFGDVYSTRYKLSFAGLAQAHRHRTIKYHVSEGTELGAPLGFFVPAIFFQKSDLRKEWLNDLKE
;
A
#
# COMPACT_ATOMS: atom_id res chain seq x y z
N GLN A 1 -3.54 1.36 -16.39
CA GLN A 1 -2.45 1.51 -15.41
C GLN A 1 -1.09 1.15 -16.01
N LYS A 2 -0.95 -0.01 -16.67
CA LYS A 2 0.32 -0.44 -17.29
C LYS A 2 0.83 0.59 -18.31
N GLU A 3 -0.02 1.07 -19.20
CA GLU A 3 0.35 2.09 -20.20
C GLU A 3 0.87 3.38 -19.56
N LYS A 4 0.20 3.85 -18.48
CA LYS A 4 0.65 5.03 -17.74
C LYS A 4 2.00 4.77 -17.03
N TYR A 5 2.17 3.59 -16.45
CA TYR A 5 3.43 3.19 -15.85
C TYR A 5 4.58 3.17 -16.88
N ASP A 6 4.36 2.58 -18.05
CA ASP A 6 5.35 2.48 -19.12
C ASP A 6 5.68 3.87 -19.70
N LYS A 7 4.65 4.71 -19.95
CA LYS A 7 4.80 6.11 -20.37
C LYS A 7 5.71 6.88 -19.41
N TRP A 8 5.37 6.86 -18.12
CA TRP A 8 6.09 7.62 -17.11
C TRP A 8 7.47 7.04 -16.80
N SER A 9 7.66 5.75 -16.95
CA SER A 9 8.99 5.15 -16.90
C SER A 9 9.89 5.69 -18.01
N GLY A 10 9.36 5.84 -19.22
CA GLY A 10 10.09 6.41 -20.36
C GLY A 10 10.44 7.90 -20.16
N ILE A 11 9.55 8.69 -19.56
CA ILE A 11 9.78 10.12 -19.29
C ILE A 11 10.75 10.33 -18.12
N LEU A 12 10.63 9.54 -17.06
CA LEU A 12 11.44 9.67 -15.84
C LEU A 12 12.91 9.27 -16.06
N ALA A 13 13.17 8.24 -16.86
CA ALA A 13 14.52 7.71 -17.03
C ALA A 13 15.52 8.78 -17.51
N PRO A 14 15.31 9.51 -18.63
CA PRO A 14 16.23 10.55 -19.07
C PRO A 14 16.29 11.74 -18.11
N GLU A 15 15.22 12.05 -17.40
CA GLU A 15 15.22 13.16 -16.44
C GLU A 15 16.03 12.82 -15.19
N ILE A 16 15.94 11.58 -14.70
CA ILE A 16 16.76 11.09 -13.60
C ILE A 16 18.22 11.01 -14.02
N ASP A 17 18.51 10.53 -15.23
CA ASP A 17 19.87 10.42 -15.74
C ASP A 17 20.63 11.76 -15.75
N LYS A 18 19.94 12.86 -16.10
CA LYS A 18 20.53 14.20 -16.11
C LYS A 18 21.03 14.68 -14.74
N VAL A 19 20.35 14.26 -13.65
CA VAL A 19 20.63 14.73 -12.29
C VAL A 19 21.34 13.67 -11.43
N TYR A 20 21.36 12.43 -11.88
CA TYR A 20 21.99 11.35 -11.11
C TYR A 20 23.53 11.49 -11.14
N PRO A 21 24.20 11.39 -9.98
CA PRO A 21 25.66 11.53 -9.92
C PRO A 21 26.38 10.56 -10.83
N GLN A 22 27.52 11.01 -11.39
CA GLN A 22 28.43 10.12 -12.07
C GLN A 22 29.09 9.20 -11.05
N ILE A 23 29.16 7.92 -11.37
CA ILE A 23 29.88 6.91 -10.59
C ILE A 23 30.71 6.06 -11.56
N ASP A 24 31.85 5.56 -11.10
CA ASP A 24 32.82 4.84 -11.94
C ASP A 24 32.24 3.56 -12.54
N ASP A 25 31.35 2.87 -11.81
CA ASP A 25 30.66 1.69 -12.28
C ASP A 25 29.42 2.07 -13.11
N ALA A 26 29.57 2.09 -14.42
CA ALA A 26 28.51 2.43 -15.37
C ALA A 26 27.30 1.49 -15.28
N LYS A 27 27.51 0.19 -15.02
CA LYS A 27 26.44 -0.79 -14.85
C LYS A 27 25.63 -0.48 -13.60
N LYS A 28 26.29 -0.24 -12.49
CA LYS A 28 25.65 0.14 -11.22
C LYS A 28 24.87 1.45 -11.36
N ARG A 29 25.41 2.44 -12.08
CA ARG A 29 24.72 3.69 -12.37
C ARG A 29 23.41 3.45 -13.12
N THR A 30 23.46 2.70 -14.20
CA THR A 30 22.27 2.35 -15.02
C THR A 30 21.23 1.60 -14.20
N ASP A 31 21.63 0.63 -13.38
CA ASP A 31 20.73 -0.11 -12.51
C ASP A 31 20.07 0.79 -11.44
N ASN A 32 20.80 1.73 -10.89
CA ASN A 32 20.27 2.67 -9.91
C ASN A 32 19.24 3.63 -10.54
N ILE A 33 19.54 4.18 -11.73
CA ILE A 33 18.60 5.03 -12.48
C ILE A 33 17.33 4.25 -12.79
N ARG A 34 17.44 3.00 -13.27
CA ARG A 34 16.30 2.13 -13.52
C ARG A 34 15.45 1.90 -12.27
N LYS A 35 16.07 1.62 -11.12
CA LYS A 35 15.35 1.46 -9.84
C LYS A 35 14.61 2.73 -9.42
N LEU A 36 15.26 3.88 -9.47
CA LEU A 36 14.65 5.17 -9.15
C LEU A 36 13.46 5.48 -10.09
N CYS A 37 13.61 5.17 -11.37
CA CYS A 37 12.55 5.30 -12.35
C CYS A 37 11.34 4.44 -11.97
N GLN A 38 11.55 3.16 -11.68
CA GLN A 38 10.49 2.24 -11.23
C GLN A 38 9.84 2.69 -9.91
N GLU A 39 10.63 3.17 -8.96
CA GLU A 39 10.13 3.67 -7.68
C GLU A 39 9.22 4.90 -7.80
N ASN A 40 9.46 5.74 -8.79
CA ASN A 40 8.61 6.89 -9.08
C ASN A 40 7.40 6.48 -9.95
N ALA A 41 7.60 5.74 -11.05
CA ALA A 41 6.53 5.35 -11.96
C ALA A 41 5.44 4.49 -11.28
N ARG A 42 5.78 3.72 -10.23
CA ARG A 42 4.81 2.88 -9.50
C ARG A 42 3.65 3.65 -8.87
N TYR A 43 3.76 4.97 -8.71
CA TYR A 43 2.62 5.79 -8.25
C TYR A 43 1.48 5.88 -9.27
N MET A 44 1.73 5.47 -10.53
CA MET A 44 0.69 5.29 -11.55
C MET A 44 -0.07 3.97 -11.42
N THR A 45 0.32 3.10 -10.49
CA THR A 45 -0.37 1.83 -10.23
C THR A 45 -1.23 1.94 -8.99
N SER A 46 -2.40 1.30 -9.02
CA SER A 46 -3.29 1.20 -7.86
C SER A 46 -2.75 0.24 -6.80
N VAL A 47 -3.13 0.46 -5.54
CA VAL A 47 -2.93 -0.52 -4.45
C VAL A 47 -3.67 -1.84 -4.70
N PHE A 48 -4.65 -1.85 -5.59
CA PHE A 48 -5.38 -3.04 -6.05
C PHE A 48 -4.77 -3.71 -7.29
N THR A 49 -3.54 -3.34 -7.67
CA THR A 49 -2.85 -4.01 -8.78
C THR A 49 -2.54 -5.45 -8.40
N PRO A 50 -3.04 -6.44 -9.17
CA PRO A 50 -2.83 -7.85 -8.85
C PRO A 50 -1.34 -8.21 -8.86
N THR A 51 -0.92 -8.98 -7.86
CA THR A 51 0.43 -9.56 -7.79
C THR A 51 0.36 -10.99 -7.26
N LYS A 52 1.41 -11.76 -7.49
CA LYS A 52 1.55 -13.12 -6.97
C LYS A 52 2.60 -13.13 -5.87
N ILE A 53 2.22 -13.58 -4.69
CA ILE A 53 3.12 -13.76 -3.56
C ILE A 53 2.95 -15.18 -3.03
N VAL A 54 4.05 -15.88 -2.82
CA VAL A 54 4.06 -17.14 -2.08
C VAL A 54 4.29 -16.81 -0.62
N HIS A 55 3.34 -17.18 0.22
CA HIS A 55 3.40 -16.91 1.65
C HIS A 55 3.22 -18.22 2.42
N THR A 56 4.25 -18.61 3.16
CA THR A 56 4.19 -19.79 4.04
C THR A 56 3.71 -19.36 5.42
N VAL A 57 2.58 -19.90 5.83
CA VAL A 57 1.96 -19.61 7.14
C VAL A 57 1.55 -20.92 7.82
N ASN A 58 1.43 -20.92 9.15
CA ASN A 58 0.87 -22.05 9.87
C ASN A 58 -0.66 -22.02 9.84
N LEU A 59 -1.27 -23.16 10.20
CA LEU A 59 -2.72 -23.34 10.16
C LEU A 59 -3.47 -22.35 11.08
N ARG A 60 -2.90 -21.99 12.22
CA ARG A 60 -3.47 -20.96 13.11
C ARG A 60 -3.50 -19.59 12.46
N GLN A 61 -2.45 -19.23 11.71
CA GLN A 61 -2.41 -17.94 11.02
C GLN A 61 -3.41 -17.86 9.87
N ILE A 62 -3.62 -18.95 9.13
CA ILE A 62 -4.63 -18.94 8.05
C ILE A 62 -6.04 -18.85 8.65
N ASN A 63 -6.36 -19.53 9.73
CA ASN A 63 -7.64 -19.43 10.42
C ASN A 63 -7.87 -18.02 11.00
N PHE A 64 -6.84 -17.39 11.55
CA PHE A 64 -6.91 -15.97 11.92
C PHE A 64 -7.27 -15.07 10.75
N LEU A 65 -6.66 -15.28 9.57
CA LEU A 65 -6.97 -14.48 8.37
C LEU A 65 -8.39 -14.74 7.88
N ILE A 66 -8.85 -15.98 7.87
CA ILE A 66 -10.22 -16.35 7.49
C ILE A 66 -11.23 -15.60 8.37
N ASP A 67 -11.06 -15.62 9.68
CA ASP A 67 -11.95 -14.95 10.62
C ASP A 67 -11.95 -13.42 10.45
N GLU A 68 -10.77 -12.83 10.30
CA GLU A 68 -10.66 -11.37 10.15
C GLU A 68 -11.21 -10.90 8.79
N PHE A 69 -11.02 -11.66 7.73
CA PHE A 69 -11.58 -11.34 6.41
C PHE A 69 -13.10 -11.48 6.41
N ASP A 70 -13.64 -12.52 7.02
CA ASP A 70 -15.10 -12.71 7.13
C ASP A 70 -15.75 -11.54 7.91
N LYS A 71 -15.16 -11.14 9.04
CA LYS A 71 -15.61 -9.98 9.81
C LYS A 71 -15.54 -8.68 8.99
N PHE A 72 -14.44 -8.48 8.27
CA PHE A 72 -14.25 -7.29 7.44
C PHE A 72 -15.27 -7.23 6.29
N VAL A 73 -15.50 -8.34 5.59
CA VAL A 73 -16.50 -8.44 4.52
C VAL A 73 -17.88 -8.09 5.06
N LYS A 74 -18.30 -8.72 6.17
CA LYS A 74 -19.61 -8.44 6.80
C LYS A 74 -19.78 -6.99 7.20
N GLN A 75 -18.72 -6.32 7.60
CA GLN A 75 -18.78 -4.94 8.06
C GLN A 75 -18.80 -3.91 6.91
N TYR A 76 -18.07 -4.16 5.82
CA TYR A 76 -17.76 -3.11 4.85
C TYR A 76 -18.22 -3.39 3.41
N LYS A 77 -18.72 -4.59 3.10
CA LYS A 77 -19.15 -4.93 1.74
C LYS A 77 -20.27 -4.03 1.22
N GLU A 78 -21.21 -3.68 2.07
CA GLU A 78 -22.37 -2.84 1.74
C GLU A 78 -22.15 -1.36 2.12
N GLY A 79 -20.94 -0.98 2.52
CA GLY A 79 -20.62 0.38 2.92
C GLY A 79 -20.38 1.35 1.75
N ASP A 80 -20.40 2.65 2.05
CA ASP A 80 -20.17 3.71 1.04
C ASP A 80 -18.68 3.97 0.75
N ASP A 81 -17.77 3.45 1.58
CA ASP A 81 -16.33 3.60 1.39
C ASP A 81 -15.83 2.68 0.27
N LEU A 82 -15.59 3.24 -0.91
CA LEU A 82 -15.16 2.51 -2.10
C LEU A 82 -13.87 1.72 -1.86
N PHE A 83 -12.93 2.24 -1.08
CA PHE A 83 -11.68 1.54 -0.78
C PHE A 83 -11.93 0.28 0.06
N LYS A 84 -12.70 0.41 1.13
CA LYS A 84 -13.06 -0.71 2.01
C LYS A 84 -13.92 -1.73 1.29
N LYS A 85 -14.85 -1.28 0.45
CA LYS A 85 -15.68 -2.16 -0.37
C LYS A 85 -14.85 -3.02 -1.32
N ARG A 86 -13.94 -2.42 -2.08
CA ARG A 86 -13.03 -3.18 -2.98
C ARG A 86 -12.11 -4.13 -2.24
N LEU A 87 -11.69 -3.74 -1.03
CA LEU A 87 -10.89 -4.62 -0.20
C LEU A 87 -11.73 -5.79 0.32
N ALA A 88 -12.99 -5.54 0.70
CA ALA A 88 -13.94 -6.59 1.08
C ALA A 88 -14.21 -7.56 -0.07
N ASP A 89 -14.40 -7.06 -1.30
CA ASP A 89 -14.56 -7.90 -2.50
C ASP A 89 -13.35 -8.84 -2.69
N SER A 90 -12.13 -8.33 -2.57
CA SER A 90 -10.91 -9.14 -2.68
C SER A 90 -10.77 -10.18 -1.56
N MET A 91 -11.20 -9.83 -0.35
CA MET A 91 -11.23 -10.76 0.79
C MET A 91 -12.28 -11.85 0.60
N GLU A 92 -13.45 -11.51 0.06
CA GLU A 92 -14.50 -12.46 -0.26
C GLU A 92 -14.05 -13.45 -1.35
N GLU A 93 -13.39 -12.98 -2.41
CA GLU A 93 -12.78 -13.85 -3.43
C GLU A 93 -11.79 -14.86 -2.81
N PHE A 94 -10.99 -14.42 -1.85
CA PHE A 94 -10.08 -15.31 -1.12
C PHE A 94 -10.86 -16.34 -0.30
N LEU A 95 -11.89 -15.94 0.44
CA LEU A 95 -12.70 -16.82 1.27
C LEU A 95 -13.49 -17.85 0.44
N ALA A 96 -13.85 -17.51 -0.79
CA ALA A 96 -14.58 -18.36 -1.71
C ALA A 96 -13.72 -19.50 -2.33
N GLN A 97 -12.38 -19.46 -2.15
CA GLN A 97 -11.52 -20.51 -2.66
C GLN A 97 -11.76 -21.83 -1.93
N GLU A 98 -11.99 -22.91 -2.68
CA GLU A 98 -12.25 -24.25 -2.11
C GLU A 98 -11.14 -24.72 -1.17
N ASP A 99 -9.89 -24.45 -1.53
CA ASP A 99 -8.74 -24.83 -0.71
C ASP A 99 -8.68 -24.04 0.61
N VAL A 100 -9.12 -22.79 0.61
CA VAL A 100 -9.21 -21.98 1.84
C VAL A 100 -10.28 -22.53 2.77
N ALA A 101 -11.45 -22.92 2.21
CA ALA A 101 -12.53 -23.53 2.98
C ALA A 101 -12.09 -24.82 3.69
N LYS A 102 -11.27 -25.65 3.03
CA LYS A 102 -10.70 -26.88 3.60
C LYS A 102 -9.71 -26.64 4.76
N LEU A 103 -9.11 -25.45 4.82
CA LEU A 103 -8.15 -25.07 5.87
C LEU A 103 -8.82 -24.48 7.11
N LYS A 104 -10.14 -24.23 7.07
CA LYS A 104 -10.89 -23.78 8.23
C LYS A 104 -11.07 -24.91 9.22
N VAL A 105 -10.56 -24.71 10.45
CA VAL A 105 -10.57 -25.71 11.51
C VAL A 105 -11.28 -25.14 12.74
N GLU A 106 -12.31 -25.82 13.21
CA GLU A 106 -13.00 -25.47 14.46
C GLU A 106 -12.02 -25.47 15.65
N GLY A 107 -12.13 -24.45 16.50
CA GLY A 107 -11.26 -24.27 17.66
C GLY A 107 -9.97 -23.49 17.37
N LEU A 108 -9.68 -23.15 16.11
CA LEU A 108 -8.57 -22.27 15.71
C LEU A 108 -9.00 -20.85 15.40
N GLU A 109 -10.24 -20.48 15.69
CA GLU A 109 -10.78 -19.13 15.51
C GLU A 109 -9.94 -18.10 16.29
N ASN A 110 -9.95 -16.86 15.82
CA ASN A 110 -9.29 -15.78 16.51
C ASN A 110 -10.02 -15.45 17.82
N LYS A 111 -9.52 -15.94 18.94
CA LYS A 111 -10.04 -15.67 20.30
C LYS A 111 -9.30 -14.51 20.98
N THR A 112 -8.48 -13.77 20.24
CA THR A 112 -7.68 -12.66 20.78
C THR A 112 -8.17 -11.33 20.22
N ASP A 113 -7.80 -10.24 20.87
CA ASP A 113 -8.04 -8.86 20.37
C ASP A 113 -7.08 -8.47 19.23
N ARG A 114 -6.46 -9.45 18.56
CA ARG A 114 -5.64 -9.22 17.40
C ARG A 114 -6.52 -8.91 16.19
N HIS A 115 -6.17 -7.84 15.49
CA HIS A 115 -6.82 -7.42 14.26
C HIS A 115 -5.79 -7.14 13.18
N LEU A 116 -6.25 -7.07 11.92
CA LEU A 116 -5.43 -6.59 10.82
C LEU A 116 -5.08 -5.12 11.07
N SER A 117 -3.79 -4.85 11.24
CA SER A 117 -3.29 -3.61 11.83
C SER A 117 -3.47 -2.34 11.00
N LEU A 118 -3.77 -2.48 9.70
CA LEU A 118 -3.94 -1.33 8.80
C LEU A 118 -5.34 -0.72 8.85
N LEU A 119 -6.33 -1.48 9.32
CA LEU A 119 -7.74 -1.19 9.08
C LEU A 119 -8.54 -1.01 10.37
N ARG A 120 -7.92 -1.16 11.52
CA ARG A 120 -8.57 -1.00 12.81
C ARG A 120 -7.68 -0.29 13.81
N ASP A 121 -8.30 0.56 14.61
CA ASP A 121 -7.65 1.19 15.75
C ASP A 121 -7.13 0.13 16.72
N ARG A 122 -5.89 0.31 17.14
CA ARG A 122 -5.33 -0.44 18.24
C ARG A 122 -5.28 0.44 19.46
N PRO A 123 -5.78 -0.03 20.62
CA PRO A 123 -5.57 0.68 21.87
C PRO A 123 -4.08 0.98 22.04
N VAL A 124 -3.76 2.22 22.36
CA VAL A 124 -2.39 2.60 22.71
C VAL A 124 -2.05 1.95 24.03
N ALA A 125 -1.02 1.12 24.08
CA ALA A 125 -0.56 0.56 25.33
C ALA A 125 0.06 1.67 26.19
N THR A 126 -0.53 1.94 27.35
CA THR A 126 -0.14 3.05 28.24
C THR A 126 1.05 2.70 29.15
N TYR A 127 1.48 1.45 29.17
CA TYR A 127 2.55 0.98 30.06
C TYR A 127 3.97 1.22 29.55
N PHE A 128 4.16 1.93 28.46
CA PHE A 128 5.47 2.30 27.93
C PHE A 128 5.89 3.76 28.29
N GLY A 129 5.21 4.41 29.23
CA GLY A 129 5.45 5.80 29.57
C GLY A 129 4.82 6.78 28.57
N ASP A 130 5.46 7.93 28.38
CA ASP A 130 4.93 8.97 27.50
C ASP A 130 4.83 8.50 26.07
N VAL A 131 3.67 8.69 25.46
CA VAL A 131 3.40 8.38 24.06
C VAL A 131 3.34 9.67 23.27
N TYR A 132 4.27 9.82 22.32
CA TYR A 132 4.24 10.93 21.37
C TYR A 132 3.40 10.57 20.17
N SER A 133 2.42 11.41 19.87
CA SER A 133 1.54 11.27 18.72
C SER A 133 1.88 12.32 17.67
N THR A 134 2.12 11.88 16.44
CA THR A 134 2.36 12.78 15.30
C THR A 134 1.39 12.45 14.18
N ARG A 135 0.91 13.49 13.49
CA ARG A 135 0.05 13.34 12.31
C ARG A 135 0.81 13.83 11.08
N TYR A 136 0.87 13.00 10.05
CA TYR A 136 1.51 13.37 8.80
C TYR A 136 0.84 12.67 7.62
N LYS A 137 1.03 13.25 6.44
CA LYS A 137 0.53 12.73 5.18
C LYS A 137 1.58 11.83 4.56
N LEU A 138 1.17 10.64 4.13
CA LEU A 138 2.05 9.64 3.57
C LEU A 138 1.35 8.92 2.40
N SER A 139 2.10 8.54 1.38
CA SER A 139 1.59 7.64 0.35
C SER A 139 1.48 6.21 0.87
N PHE A 140 0.66 5.37 0.24
CA PHE A 140 0.61 3.94 0.57
C PHE A 140 1.96 3.25 0.38
N ALA A 141 2.76 3.66 -0.62
CA ALA A 141 4.11 3.16 -0.79
C ALA A 141 5.03 3.55 0.38
N GLY A 142 4.91 4.80 0.88
CA GLY A 142 5.61 5.25 2.08
C GLY A 142 5.15 4.52 3.34
N LEU A 143 3.84 4.30 3.49
CA LEU A 143 3.27 3.53 4.59
C LEU A 143 3.81 2.09 4.61
N ALA A 144 3.90 1.42 3.45
CA ALA A 144 4.47 0.09 3.35
C ALA A 144 5.94 0.02 3.82
N GLN A 145 6.72 1.09 3.61
CA GLN A 145 8.08 1.20 4.15
C GLN A 145 8.07 1.50 5.65
N ALA A 146 7.22 2.43 6.09
CA ALA A 146 7.10 2.80 7.50
C ALA A 146 6.69 1.62 8.38
N HIS A 147 5.81 0.75 7.89
CA HIS A 147 5.36 -0.47 8.58
C HIS A 147 6.47 -1.48 8.92
N ARG A 148 7.65 -1.35 8.33
CA ARG A 148 8.82 -2.16 8.72
C ARG A 148 9.34 -1.79 10.10
N HIS A 149 9.05 -0.58 10.59
CA HIS A 149 9.36 -0.13 11.94
C HIS A 149 8.29 -0.62 12.92
N ARG A 150 8.46 -1.82 13.44
CA ARG A 150 7.46 -2.54 14.26
C ARG A 150 7.18 -1.90 15.62
N THR A 151 8.02 -0.98 16.06
CA THR A 151 7.87 -0.22 17.31
C THR A 151 6.91 0.95 17.21
N ILE A 152 6.61 1.41 15.98
CA ILE A 152 5.69 2.52 15.73
C ILE A 152 4.29 1.94 15.55
N LYS A 153 3.31 2.55 16.21
CA LYS A 153 1.90 2.27 16.01
C LYS A 153 1.34 3.25 14.99
N TYR A 154 0.66 2.73 13.97
CA TYR A 154 0.05 3.53 12.94
C TYR A 154 -1.47 3.45 13.07
N HIS A 155 -2.09 4.61 12.96
CA HIS A 155 -3.50 4.75 12.69
C HIS A 155 -3.65 5.39 11.30
N VAL A 156 -4.41 4.77 10.42
CA VAL A 156 -4.71 5.30 9.09
C VAL A 156 -6.11 5.89 9.15
N SER A 157 -6.22 7.18 8.85
CA SER A 157 -7.52 7.87 8.80
C SER A 157 -8.50 7.16 7.87
N GLU A 158 -9.78 7.24 8.17
CA GLU A 158 -10.84 6.55 7.46
C GLU A 158 -11.56 7.43 6.43
N GLY A 159 -12.24 6.76 5.47
CA GLY A 159 -13.23 7.38 4.60
C GLY A 159 -12.68 8.44 3.67
N THR A 160 -13.39 9.56 3.62
CA THR A 160 -13.09 10.70 2.71
C THR A 160 -11.77 11.41 2.99
N GLU A 161 -11.13 11.12 4.12
CA GLU A 161 -9.81 11.67 4.44
C GLU A 161 -8.67 11.00 3.66
N LEU A 162 -8.94 9.90 2.94
CA LEU A 162 -7.95 9.20 2.12
C LEU A 162 -8.07 9.59 0.64
N GLY A 163 -6.97 9.44 -0.09
CA GLY A 163 -6.97 9.56 -1.54
C GLY A 163 -6.98 11.01 -2.07
N ALA A 164 -7.86 11.30 -3.00
CA ALA A 164 -7.87 12.55 -3.77
C ALA A 164 -7.90 13.85 -2.95
N PRO A 165 -8.65 13.96 -1.83
CA PRO A 165 -8.63 15.16 -0.98
C PRO A 165 -7.25 15.48 -0.40
N LEU A 166 -6.41 14.47 -0.16
CA LEU A 166 -5.04 14.64 0.30
C LEU A 166 -4.07 14.99 -0.83
N GLY A 167 -4.50 14.91 -2.10
CA GLY A 167 -3.70 15.09 -3.29
C GLY A 167 -2.87 13.86 -3.63
N PHE A 168 -2.03 14.01 -4.63
CA PHE A 168 -1.23 12.93 -5.20
C PHE A 168 0.26 13.15 -4.98
N PHE A 169 1.02 12.06 -4.97
CA PHE A 169 2.48 12.12 -4.99
C PHE A 169 2.98 12.69 -6.32
N VAL A 170 3.90 13.62 -6.25
CA VAL A 170 4.61 14.16 -7.41
C VAL A 170 6.10 13.88 -7.24
N PRO A 171 6.78 13.22 -8.19
CA PRO A 171 8.22 13.04 -8.14
C PRO A 171 8.95 14.38 -8.00
N ALA A 172 9.95 14.45 -7.10
CA ALA A 172 10.68 15.69 -6.83
C ALA A 172 11.33 16.29 -8.09
N ILE A 173 11.73 15.44 -9.03
CA ILE A 173 12.29 15.83 -10.32
C ILE A 173 11.34 16.68 -11.18
N PHE A 174 10.04 16.67 -10.90
CA PHE A 174 9.03 17.47 -11.60
C PHE A 174 8.69 18.78 -10.89
N PHE A 175 9.28 19.09 -9.73
CA PHE A 175 8.91 20.29 -8.98
C PHE A 175 9.18 21.58 -9.75
N GLN A 176 10.25 21.61 -10.56
CA GLN A 176 10.61 22.75 -11.41
C GLN A 176 10.15 22.59 -12.88
N LYS A 177 9.37 21.57 -13.20
CA LYS A 177 8.90 21.24 -14.55
C LYS A 177 7.38 21.30 -14.60
N SER A 178 6.84 22.49 -14.74
CA SER A 178 5.40 22.76 -14.64
C SER A 178 4.55 21.86 -15.53
N ASP A 179 4.97 21.65 -16.78
CA ASP A 179 4.21 20.89 -17.78
C ASP A 179 4.17 19.40 -17.46
N LEU A 180 5.33 18.80 -17.15
CA LEU A 180 5.41 17.41 -16.73
C LEU A 180 4.67 17.16 -15.41
N ARG A 181 4.75 18.10 -14.47
CA ARG A 181 3.98 18.05 -13.22
C ARG A 181 2.48 18.08 -13.47
N LYS A 182 2.01 18.94 -14.36
CA LYS A 182 0.60 19.05 -14.70
C LYS A 182 0.10 17.79 -15.39
N GLU A 183 0.85 17.29 -16.35
CA GLU A 183 0.54 16.03 -17.05
C GLU A 183 0.51 14.83 -16.10
N TRP A 184 1.51 14.70 -15.21
CA TRP A 184 1.55 13.69 -14.16
C TRP A 184 0.28 13.69 -13.30
N LEU A 185 -0.12 14.87 -12.83
CA LEU A 185 -1.31 15.01 -11.99
C LEU A 185 -2.62 14.71 -12.74
N ASN A 186 -2.68 14.99 -14.02
CA ASN A 186 -3.85 14.64 -14.85
C ASN A 186 -3.94 13.12 -15.00
N ASP A 187 -2.85 12.45 -15.35
CA ASP A 187 -2.81 10.99 -15.49
C ASP A 187 -3.17 10.25 -14.19
N LEU A 188 -2.91 10.85 -13.01
CA LEU A 188 -3.30 10.27 -11.72
C LEU A 188 -4.79 10.44 -11.39
N LYS A 189 -5.45 11.43 -11.96
CA LYS A 189 -6.88 11.69 -11.71
C LYS A 189 -7.81 10.82 -12.57
N GLU A 190 -7.32 10.35 -13.71
CA GLU A 190 -8.02 9.43 -14.59
C GLU A 190 -7.89 7.96 -14.13
#